data_739befbe07512a418edf6d5a51be5bc6
#
_entry.id   739befbe07512a418edf6d5a51be5bc6
#
_cell.length_a   1.000
_cell.length_b   1.000
_cell.length_c   1.000
_cell.angle_alpha   90.00
_cell.angle_beta   90.00
_cell.angle_gamma   90.00
#
_symmetry.space_group_name_H-M   'P 1'
#
loop_
_entity.id
_entity.type
_entity.pdbx_description
1 polymer ?
#
loop_
_entity_poly.entity_id
_entity_poly.type
_entity_poly.pdbx_seq_one_letter_code
_entity_poly.pdbx_strand_id
1 'polypeptide(L)'
;MSRILTVAIATALATSAAIAQSPNNSTVVRLDAALDALVSSDAKVELVKGGFGFTEGPVWVQQGREGRLLFTDIPGNVIWSLMPDGKAAVYLSQVGYNGPEVWRWGGLQNNGRERTDPRFEEFPMIGANGLTLDPQGRLIIATYAGRSLMRIEKNGQRTVLADRYEGKRFGGPNDVVAKRDGAIYFTDGNGAYRLGNNDPRRELMSPAVYRWKDGKVTPAVTDMPGYNGLAFSPDEKYLYVNASVAKFVNRYEVRPDDSLANGKLFIDISKEPGQGITDGMRVDTKGNLYETAPGGGIWIISPDGKHLGTINVPEMPANLAFGDADKKTLYIAARTGIYRIRVNTPGI
;
A
#
# COMPACT_ATOMS: atom_id res chain seq x y z
N MET A 1 -24.75 -10.21 -73.15
CA MET A 1 -24.71 -8.84 -72.58
C MET A 1 -24.95 -9.01 -71.05
N SER A 2 -23.89 -9.11 -70.29
CA SER A 2 -23.95 -9.33 -68.86
C SER A 2 -23.59 -8.02 -68.14
N ARG A 3 -24.51 -7.48 -67.38
CA ARG A 3 -24.28 -6.25 -66.60
C ARG A 3 -23.69 -6.65 -65.20
N ILE A 4 -22.47 -6.19 -64.96
CA ILE A 4 -21.78 -6.30 -63.67
C ILE A 4 -22.28 -5.16 -62.80
N LEU A 5 -22.91 -5.51 -61.70
CA LEU A 5 -23.35 -4.57 -60.65
C LEU A 5 -22.21 -4.37 -59.65
N THR A 6 -21.61 -3.20 -59.65
CA THR A 6 -20.58 -2.84 -58.68
C THR A 6 -21.25 -2.32 -57.40
N VAL A 7 -21.14 -3.08 -56.32
CA VAL A 7 -21.58 -2.63 -54.99
C VAL A 7 -20.40 -1.91 -54.33
N ALA A 8 -20.55 -0.62 -54.10
CA ALA A 8 -19.61 0.16 -53.31
C ALA A 8 -19.96 -0.02 -51.83
N ILE A 9 -19.06 -0.65 -51.07
CA ILE A 9 -19.14 -0.74 -49.62
C ILE A 9 -18.49 0.51 -49.04
N ALA A 10 -19.30 1.41 -48.53
CA ALA A 10 -18.83 2.55 -47.75
C ALA A 10 -18.49 2.08 -46.30
N THR A 11 -17.22 1.98 -45.99
CA THR A 11 -16.73 1.73 -44.62
C THR A 11 -16.80 3.03 -43.86
N ALA A 12 -17.78 3.16 -42.96
CA ALA A 12 -17.83 4.25 -42.00
C ALA A 12 -16.79 3.97 -40.90
N LEU A 13 -15.68 4.70 -40.93
CA LEU A 13 -14.74 4.79 -39.82
C LEU A 13 -15.39 5.59 -38.67
N ALA A 14 -15.90 4.88 -37.69
CA ALA A 14 -16.26 5.49 -36.42
C ALA A 14 -14.97 5.86 -35.66
N THR A 15 -14.57 7.12 -35.75
CA THR A 15 -13.55 7.69 -34.88
C THR A 15 -14.16 7.83 -33.48
N SER A 16 -13.88 6.88 -32.63
CA SER A 16 -14.09 7.06 -31.18
C SER A 16 -13.13 8.14 -30.69
N ALA A 17 -13.64 9.35 -30.56
CA ALA A 17 -12.95 10.40 -29.82
C ALA A 17 -12.76 9.91 -28.39
N ALA A 18 -11.54 9.50 -28.04
CA ALA A 18 -11.13 9.38 -26.66
C ALA A 18 -11.27 10.78 -26.04
N ILE A 19 -12.25 10.94 -25.16
CA ILE A 19 -12.35 12.13 -24.32
C ILE A 19 -11.10 12.09 -23.44
N ALA A 20 -10.07 12.79 -23.86
CA ALA A 20 -8.95 13.11 -22.99
C ALA A 20 -9.52 13.94 -21.84
N GLN A 21 -9.64 13.35 -20.66
CA GLN A 21 -9.86 14.12 -19.44
C GLN A 21 -8.71 15.13 -19.36
N SER A 22 -9.06 16.41 -19.40
CA SER A 22 -8.11 17.47 -19.08
C SER A 22 -7.51 17.15 -17.72
N PRO A 23 -6.19 17.10 -17.56
CA PRO A 23 -5.61 16.90 -16.25
C PRO A 23 -6.08 18.05 -15.37
N ASN A 24 -6.84 17.72 -14.32
CA ASN A 24 -7.18 18.67 -13.28
C ASN A 24 -5.83 19.05 -12.65
N ASN A 25 -5.31 20.22 -13.02
CA ASN A 25 -3.95 20.67 -12.68
C ASN A 25 -3.76 21.00 -11.20
N SER A 26 -4.79 20.80 -10.36
CA SER A 26 -4.67 21.01 -8.92
C SER A 26 -4.09 19.74 -8.26
N THR A 27 -3.03 19.91 -7.49
CA THR A 27 -2.45 18.86 -6.65
C THR A 27 -3.46 18.28 -5.67
N VAL A 28 -4.45 19.08 -5.23
CA VAL A 28 -5.48 18.69 -4.27
C VAL A 28 -6.86 19.05 -4.80
N VAL A 29 -7.71 18.02 -4.97
CA VAL A 29 -9.14 18.19 -5.26
C VAL A 29 -9.88 18.35 -3.93
N ARG A 30 -10.64 19.43 -3.80
CA ARG A 30 -11.38 19.77 -2.58
C ARG A 30 -12.86 19.51 -2.79
N LEU A 31 -13.42 18.60 -1.99
CA LEU A 31 -14.83 18.22 -2.05
C LEU A 31 -15.62 18.76 -0.84
N ASP A 32 -14.91 19.07 0.25
CA ASP A 32 -15.48 19.59 1.48
C ASP A 32 -14.57 20.65 2.11
N ALA A 33 -15.15 21.69 2.70
CA ALA A 33 -14.41 22.77 3.36
C ALA A 33 -13.57 22.30 4.57
N ALA A 34 -13.94 21.17 5.19
CA ALA A 34 -13.14 20.57 6.27
C ALA A 34 -11.73 20.17 5.83
N LEU A 35 -11.51 19.92 4.52
CA LEU A 35 -10.18 19.65 3.98
C LEU A 35 -9.21 20.82 4.17
N ASP A 36 -9.67 22.05 4.20
CA ASP A 36 -8.82 23.24 4.33
C ASP A 36 -8.04 23.25 5.66
N ALA A 37 -8.61 22.65 6.69
CA ALA A 37 -7.93 22.47 7.98
C ALA A 37 -6.86 21.35 7.95
N LEU A 38 -6.87 20.47 6.95
CA LEU A 38 -6.00 19.31 6.83
C LEU A 38 -4.88 19.55 5.81
N VAL A 39 -5.18 20.20 4.69
CA VAL A 39 -4.22 20.42 3.60
C VAL A 39 -4.35 21.87 3.13
N SER A 40 -3.27 22.64 3.18
CA SER A 40 -3.24 24.02 2.70
C SER A 40 -3.58 24.12 1.21
N SER A 41 -4.14 25.25 0.80
CA SER A 41 -4.54 25.50 -0.60
C SER A 41 -3.34 25.54 -1.56
N ASP A 42 -2.17 25.90 -1.06
CA ASP A 42 -0.89 25.99 -1.79
C ASP A 42 -0.01 24.74 -1.66
N ALA A 43 -0.48 23.71 -0.94
CA ALA A 43 0.25 22.46 -0.77
C ALA A 43 0.50 21.76 -2.11
N LYS A 44 1.73 21.29 -2.31
CA LYS A 44 2.17 20.63 -3.54
C LYS A 44 2.75 19.25 -3.24
N VAL A 45 2.47 18.32 -4.14
CA VAL A 45 3.16 17.02 -4.16
C VAL A 45 4.52 17.21 -4.84
N GLU A 46 5.58 16.81 -4.15
CA GLU A 46 6.96 16.92 -4.62
C GLU A 46 7.58 15.53 -4.73
N LEU A 47 8.31 15.28 -5.82
CA LEU A 47 9.18 14.09 -5.93
C LEU A 47 10.41 14.28 -5.04
N VAL A 48 10.59 13.41 -4.04
CA VAL A 48 11.79 13.39 -3.21
C VAL A 48 12.91 12.61 -3.89
N LYS A 49 12.59 11.42 -4.42
CA LYS A 49 13.53 10.54 -5.10
C LYS A 49 12.80 9.56 -6.01
N GLY A 50 13.31 9.36 -7.20
CA GLY A 50 12.88 8.33 -8.14
C GLY A 50 14.00 7.37 -8.51
N GLY A 51 13.68 6.42 -9.40
CA GLY A 51 14.64 5.44 -9.93
C GLY A 51 14.62 4.10 -9.20
N PHE A 52 13.53 3.79 -8.52
CA PHE A 52 13.26 2.51 -7.89
C PHE A 52 12.45 1.59 -8.81
N GLY A 53 12.34 0.31 -8.46
CA GLY A 53 11.50 -0.65 -9.19
C GLY A 53 10.03 -0.52 -8.84
N PHE A 54 9.68 -0.83 -7.60
CA PHE A 54 8.33 -0.65 -7.05
C PHE A 54 8.42 -0.38 -5.55
N THR A 55 8.13 0.87 -5.18
CA THR A 55 8.25 1.34 -3.81
C THR A 55 7.01 1.03 -3.00
N GLU A 56 7.21 0.53 -1.78
CA GLU A 56 6.17 0.12 -0.86
C GLU A 56 6.58 0.30 0.60
N GLY A 57 5.65 0.04 1.51
CA GLY A 57 5.85 -0.09 2.95
C GLY A 57 6.61 1.06 3.61
N PRO A 58 6.30 2.33 3.33
CA PRO A 58 7.05 3.42 3.93
C PRO A 58 6.78 3.49 5.44
N VAL A 59 7.85 3.72 6.21
CA VAL A 59 7.78 4.00 7.65
C VAL A 59 8.83 5.03 8.04
N TRP A 60 8.43 6.02 8.83
CA TRP A 60 9.35 7.03 9.34
C TRP A 60 10.04 6.56 10.61
N VAL A 61 11.37 6.67 10.64
CA VAL A 61 12.20 6.35 11.80
C VAL A 61 12.83 7.63 12.32
N GLN A 62 12.38 8.07 13.50
CA GLN A 62 12.95 9.23 14.20
C GLN A 62 14.08 8.79 15.12
N GLN A 63 15.25 9.44 15.02
CA GLN A 63 16.41 9.22 15.88
C GLN A 63 16.89 10.56 16.43
N GLY A 64 16.47 10.90 17.64
CA GLY A 64 16.76 12.21 18.22
C GLY A 64 16.16 13.33 17.38
N ARG A 65 17.00 14.24 16.86
CA ARG A 65 16.58 15.35 15.99
C ARG A 65 16.55 14.99 14.51
N GLU A 66 17.18 13.89 14.14
CA GLU A 66 17.24 13.42 12.76
C GLU A 66 16.21 12.32 12.53
N GLY A 67 15.70 12.25 11.33
CA GLY A 67 14.77 11.21 10.92
C GLY A 67 15.02 10.79 9.49
N ARG A 68 14.52 9.61 9.15
CA ARG A 68 14.61 9.05 7.80
C ARG A 68 13.40 8.22 7.48
N LEU A 69 13.05 8.17 6.21
CA LEU A 69 12.07 7.23 5.71
C LEU A 69 12.77 5.90 5.40
N LEU A 70 12.25 4.81 5.92
CA LEU A 70 12.53 3.47 5.40
C LEU A 70 11.37 3.07 4.49
N PHE A 71 11.68 2.42 3.38
CA PHE A 71 10.67 1.87 2.46
C PHE A 71 11.25 0.69 1.70
N THR A 72 10.39 -0.19 1.24
CA THR A 72 10.77 -1.36 0.43
C THR A 72 10.82 -1.00 -1.05
N ASP A 73 11.79 -1.55 -1.77
CA ASP A 73 11.78 -1.71 -3.21
C ASP A 73 11.63 -3.21 -3.48
N ILE A 74 10.39 -3.61 -3.77
CA ILE A 74 10.03 -5.03 -3.78
C ILE A 74 10.80 -5.81 -4.86
N PRO A 75 10.90 -5.35 -6.12
CA PRO A 75 11.71 -6.03 -7.13
C PRO A 75 13.20 -6.10 -6.78
N GLY A 76 13.72 -5.04 -6.19
CA GLY A 76 15.11 -4.94 -5.74
C GLY A 76 15.44 -5.84 -4.54
N ASN A 77 14.41 -6.35 -3.85
CA ASN A 77 14.54 -7.16 -2.62
C ASN A 77 15.34 -6.45 -1.53
N VAL A 78 15.11 -5.14 -1.38
CA VAL A 78 15.83 -4.25 -0.46
C VAL A 78 14.87 -3.33 0.31
N ILE A 79 15.33 -2.86 1.46
CA ILE A 79 14.79 -1.71 2.16
C ILE A 79 15.77 -0.56 1.95
N TRP A 80 15.26 0.57 1.49
CA TRP A 80 16.01 1.81 1.36
C TRP A 80 15.84 2.68 2.61
N SER A 81 16.88 3.46 2.90
CA SER A 81 16.85 4.60 3.82
C SER A 81 16.94 5.88 2.98
N LEU A 82 15.96 6.76 3.15
CA LEU A 82 15.87 8.05 2.44
C LEU A 82 15.82 9.18 3.45
N MET A 83 16.79 10.09 3.33
CA MET A 83 16.84 11.31 4.13
C MET A 83 15.95 12.39 3.52
N PRO A 84 15.45 13.37 4.31
CA PRO A 84 14.61 14.46 3.80
C PRO A 84 15.25 15.30 2.67
N ASP A 85 16.57 15.32 2.58
CA ASP A 85 17.35 15.99 1.51
C ASP A 85 17.44 15.16 0.22
N GLY A 86 16.82 13.99 0.15
CA GLY A 86 16.78 13.09 -1.01
C GLY A 86 17.97 12.12 -1.10
N LYS A 87 18.90 12.11 -0.13
CA LYS A 87 19.96 11.11 -0.09
C LYS A 87 19.37 9.75 0.27
N ALA A 88 19.62 8.76 -0.59
CA ALA A 88 19.15 7.40 -0.41
C ALA A 88 20.33 6.42 -0.33
N ALA A 89 20.19 5.40 0.52
CA ALA A 89 21.13 4.29 0.65
C ALA A 89 20.37 2.99 0.96
N VAL A 90 20.91 1.85 0.57
CA VAL A 90 20.36 0.55 0.97
C VAL A 90 20.54 0.40 2.48
N TYR A 91 19.42 0.19 3.18
CA TYR A 91 19.40 -0.07 4.62
C TYR A 91 19.51 -1.56 4.93
N LEU A 92 18.73 -2.40 4.23
CA LEU A 92 18.79 -3.85 4.32
C LEU A 92 18.58 -4.47 2.94
N SER A 93 19.28 -5.54 2.65
CA SER A 93 19.10 -6.36 1.45
C SER A 93 18.57 -7.75 1.81
N GLN A 94 18.06 -8.47 0.81
CA GLN A 94 17.56 -9.84 0.97
C GLN A 94 16.48 -9.94 2.05
N VAL A 95 15.47 -9.09 1.93
CA VAL A 95 14.39 -8.94 2.92
C VAL A 95 13.12 -9.75 2.58
N GLY A 96 13.06 -10.30 1.37
CA GLY A 96 11.98 -11.15 0.87
C GLY A 96 12.46 -12.57 0.57
N TYR A 97 12.22 -13.02 -0.66
CA TYR A 97 12.67 -14.35 -1.11
C TYR A 97 14.16 -14.36 -1.48
N ASN A 98 14.89 -15.30 -0.93
CA ASN A 98 16.35 -15.45 -1.13
C ASN A 98 16.76 -16.85 -1.63
N GLY A 99 15.80 -17.65 -2.06
CA GLY A 99 16.04 -18.99 -2.59
C GLY A 99 16.46 -18.98 -4.07
N PRO A 100 16.83 -20.15 -4.64
CA PRO A 100 17.36 -20.26 -6.01
C PRO A 100 16.29 -20.06 -7.05
N GLU A 101 15.11 -20.34 -6.99
CA GLU A 101 14.10 -20.33 -8.07
C GLU A 101 13.24 -19.06 -8.08
N VAL A 102 13.90 -17.90 -8.13
CA VAL A 102 13.22 -16.58 -8.06
C VAL A 102 12.08 -16.40 -9.09
N TRP A 103 12.19 -17.04 -10.28
CA TRP A 103 11.18 -16.98 -11.33
C TRP A 103 9.84 -17.64 -10.96
N ARG A 104 9.81 -18.43 -9.90
CA ARG A 104 8.58 -19.07 -9.36
C ARG A 104 7.86 -18.19 -8.35
N TRP A 105 8.52 -17.15 -7.84
CA TRP A 105 8.04 -16.34 -6.75
C TRP A 105 7.72 -14.92 -7.19
N GLY A 106 6.87 -14.27 -6.43
CA GLY A 106 6.40 -12.92 -6.66
C GLY A 106 5.50 -12.79 -7.90
N GLY A 107 4.33 -12.25 -7.75
CA GLY A 107 3.50 -11.80 -8.88
C GLY A 107 4.29 -10.84 -9.77
N LEU A 108 3.91 -10.73 -11.04
CA LEU A 108 4.51 -9.76 -11.94
C LEU A 108 3.84 -8.39 -11.76
N GLN A 109 4.67 -7.38 -11.69
CA GLN A 109 4.27 -5.98 -11.77
C GLN A 109 5.08 -5.25 -12.83
N ASN A 110 4.64 -4.09 -13.25
CA ASN A 110 5.33 -3.27 -14.22
C ASN A 110 5.57 -1.85 -13.68
N ASN A 111 6.42 -1.10 -14.35
CA ASN A 111 6.78 0.27 -14.01
C ASN A 111 5.70 1.32 -14.35
N GLY A 112 4.47 0.91 -14.65
CA GLY A 112 3.34 1.80 -14.94
C GLY A 112 3.30 2.33 -16.37
N ARG A 113 4.25 1.96 -17.22
CA ARG A 113 4.28 2.33 -18.62
C ARG A 113 3.44 1.37 -19.47
N GLU A 114 2.99 1.85 -20.62
CA GLU A 114 2.35 1.00 -21.62
C GLU A 114 3.37 0.02 -22.23
N ARG A 115 2.93 -1.18 -22.58
CA ARG A 115 3.81 -2.22 -23.17
C ARG A 115 4.49 -1.79 -24.48
N THR A 116 3.97 -0.77 -25.13
CA THR A 116 4.53 -0.16 -26.35
C THR A 116 5.62 0.89 -26.07
N ASP A 117 5.77 1.36 -24.82
CA ASP A 117 6.87 2.27 -24.45
C ASP A 117 8.19 1.47 -24.42
N PRO A 118 9.25 1.92 -25.12
CA PRO A 118 10.57 1.26 -25.10
C PRO A 118 11.17 1.12 -23.69
N ARG A 119 10.66 1.89 -22.73
CA ARG A 119 11.09 1.85 -21.32
C ARG A 119 10.14 1.00 -20.45
N PHE A 120 9.23 0.23 -21.05
CA PHE A 120 8.40 -0.71 -20.32
C PHE A 120 9.28 -1.79 -19.67
N GLU A 121 9.07 -1.98 -18.40
CA GLU A 121 9.72 -3.03 -17.61
C GLU A 121 8.68 -3.79 -16.80
N GLU A 122 8.83 -5.10 -16.76
CA GLU A 122 8.04 -6.01 -15.94
C GLU A 122 8.98 -6.84 -15.06
N PHE A 123 8.69 -6.94 -13.79
CA PHE A 123 9.56 -7.55 -12.80
C PHE A 123 8.79 -8.35 -11.76
N PRO A 124 9.43 -9.39 -11.17
CA PRO A 124 8.84 -10.16 -10.09
C PRO A 124 8.91 -9.41 -8.76
N MET A 125 7.83 -9.49 -8.00
CA MET A 125 7.70 -8.89 -6.66
C MET A 125 8.28 -9.84 -5.60
N ILE A 126 9.61 -9.96 -5.53
CA ILE A 126 10.31 -10.95 -4.70
C ILE A 126 10.75 -10.45 -3.32
N GLY A 127 10.69 -9.14 -3.09
CA GLY A 127 11.14 -8.51 -1.85
C GLY A 127 10.12 -8.57 -0.71
N ALA A 128 10.36 -7.72 0.29
CA ALA A 128 9.40 -7.40 1.34
C ALA A 128 8.43 -6.31 0.89
N ASN A 129 7.29 -6.17 1.59
CA ASN A 129 6.28 -5.17 1.32
C ASN A 129 6.12 -4.22 2.53
N GLY A 130 5.11 -4.35 3.36
CA GLY A 130 4.80 -3.43 4.45
C GLY A 130 5.87 -3.38 5.56
N LEU A 131 6.08 -2.18 6.10
CA LEU A 131 6.94 -1.92 7.24
C LEU A 131 6.17 -1.19 8.35
N THR A 132 6.50 -1.50 9.60
CA THR A 132 6.06 -0.72 10.76
C THR A 132 7.12 -0.75 11.85
N LEU A 133 6.94 0.06 12.90
CA LEU A 133 7.75 -0.02 14.11
C LEU A 133 6.91 -0.61 15.25
N ASP A 134 7.50 -1.51 16.02
CA ASP A 134 6.88 -1.94 17.27
C ASP A 134 7.02 -0.86 18.36
N PRO A 135 6.35 -0.99 19.53
CA PRO A 135 6.43 -0.01 20.61
C PRO A 135 7.84 0.24 21.16
N GLN A 136 8.79 -0.68 20.89
CA GLN A 136 10.21 -0.53 21.27
C GLN A 136 11.05 0.11 20.16
N GLY A 137 10.43 0.55 19.07
CA GLY A 137 11.06 1.16 17.90
C GLY A 137 11.83 0.17 17.04
N ARG A 138 11.56 -1.14 17.12
CA ARG A 138 12.17 -2.16 16.28
C ARG A 138 11.39 -2.28 14.98
N LEU A 139 12.10 -2.46 13.87
CA LEU A 139 11.48 -2.59 12.55
C LEU A 139 10.80 -3.96 12.42
N ILE A 140 9.52 -3.94 12.08
CA ILE A 140 8.72 -5.09 11.69
C ILE A 140 8.55 -5.07 10.17
N ILE A 141 8.72 -6.23 9.54
CA ILE A 141 8.72 -6.40 8.09
C ILE A 141 7.73 -7.49 7.70
N ALA A 142 6.76 -7.17 6.86
CA ALA A 142 5.98 -8.14 6.11
C ALA A 142 6.81 -8.58 4.90
N THR A 143 7.40 -9.78 4.95
CA THR A 143 8.44 -10.17 3.98
C THR A 143 7.90 -10.59 2.61
N TYR A 144 6.61 -10.47 2.37
CA TYR A 144 5.90 -10.79 1.14
C TYR A 144 6.34 -12.12 0.50
N ALA A 145 7.25 -12.09 -0.49
CA ALA A 145 7.75 -13.32 -1.11
C ALA A 145 8.58 -14.21 -0.16
N GLY A 146 9.08 -13.67 0.94
CA GLY A 146 9.70 -14.43 2.04
C GLY A 146 8.68 -15.21 2.90
N ARG A 147 7.39 -14.85 2.80
CA ARG A 147 6.26 -15.55 3.43
C ARG A 147 6.36 -15.61 4.95
N SER A 148 6.79 -14.49 5.57
CA SER A 148 6.93 -14.39 7.02
C SER A 148 6.73 -12.97 7.55
N LEU A 149 6.46 -12.87 8.83
CA LEU A 149 6.57 -11.64 9.61
C LEU A 149 7.94 -11.66 10.30
N MET A 150 8.75 -10.63 10.07
CA MET A 150 10.12 -10.54 10.57
C MET A 150 10.29 -9.30 11.44
N ARG A 151 11.18 -9.36 12.41
CA ARG A 151 11.60 -8.21 13.23
C ARG A 151 13.12 -8.04 13.15
N ILE A 152 13.55 -6.79 13.06
CA ILE A 152 14.96 -6.43 13.21
C ILE A 152 15.20 -6.01 14.65
N GLU A 153 16.01 -6.77 15.36
CA GLU A 153 16.38 -6.48 16.75
C GLU A 153 17.35 -5.30 16.83
N LYS A 154 17.48 -4.71 18.02
CA LYS A 154 18.37 -3.55 18.23
C LYS A 154 19.84 -3.83 17.89
N ASN A 155 20.28 -5.08 17.97
CA ASN A 155 21.62 -5.51 17.55
C ASN A 155 21.74 -5.83 16.06
N GLY A 156 20.68 -5.61 15.27
CA GLY A 156 20.62 -5.89 13.83
C GLY A 156 20.26 -7.34 13.47
N GLN A 157 20.07 -8.22 14.46
CA GLN A 157 19.64 -9.60 14.20
C GLN A 157 18.25 -9.64 13.58
N ARG A 158 18.06 -10.53 12.61
CA ARG A 158 16.77 -10.83 11.99
C ARG A 158 16.07 -11.96 12.74
N THR A 159 14.89 -11.67 13.30
CA THR A 159 14.06 -12.64 14.02
C THR A 159 12.77 -12.88 13.24
N VAL A 160 12.52 -14.11 12.82
CA VAL A 160 11.21 -14.49 12.26
C VAL A 160 10.23 -14.61 13.43
N LEU A 161 9.21 -13.76 13.44
CA LEU A 161 8.14 -13.77 14.44
C LEU A 161 7.09 -14.84 14.13
N ALA A 162 6.75 -14.99 12.84
CA ALA A 162 5.82 -16.00 12.35
C ALA A 162 6.05 -16.23 10.86
N ASP A 163 5.93 -17.49 10.43
CA ASP A 163 5.93 -17.89 9.00
C ASP A 163 4.77 -18.84 8.67
N ARG A 164 3.94 -19.20 9.67
CA ARG A 164 2.88 -20.21 9.56
C ARG A 164 1.68 -19.87 10.44
N TYR A 165 0.55 -20.37 9.99
CA TYR A 165 -0.66 -20.53 10.80
C TYR A 165 -1.15 -21.98 10.69
N GLU A 166 -1.37 -22.67 11.82
CA GLU A 166 -1.77 -24.09 11.87
C GLU A 166 -0.89 -25.00 11.00
N GLY A 167 0.43 -24.80 11.06
CA GLY A 167 1.41 -25.59 10.31
C GLY A 167 1.54 -25.23 8.82
N LYS A 168 0.66 -24.41 8.27
CA LYS A 168 0.63 -23.97 6.87
C LYS A 168 1.32 -22.62 6.70
N ARG A 169 2.18 -22.49 5.71
CA ARG A 169 2.91 -21.25 5.45
C ARG A 169 2.01 -20.15 4.89
N PHE A 170 2.30 -18.90 5.29
CA PHE A 170 1.64 -17.72 4.74
C PHE A 170 1.77 -17.65 3.22
N GLY A 171 0.80 -16.97 2.59
CA GLY A 171 0.73 -16.79 1.15
C GLY A 171 1.51 -15.58 0.64
N GLY A 172 1.80 -14.64 1.51
CA GLY A 172 2.55 -13.41 1.23
C GLY A 172 2.09 -12.27 2.12
N PRO A 173 2.61 -12.18 3.38
CA PRO A 173 2.34 -11.05 4.26
C PRO A 173 2.60 -9.72 3.53
N ASN A 174 1.56 -8.87 3.46
CA ASN A 174 1.58 -7.67 2.63
C ASN A 174 1.77 -6.40 3.46
N ASP A 175 0.74 -5.86 4.12
CA ASP A 175 0.88 -4.69 4.97
C ASP A 175 0.81 -5.07 6.46
N VAL A 176 1.32 -4.19 7.33
CA VAL A 176 1.52 -4.50 8.75
C VAL A 176 1.39 -3.25 9.61
N VAL A 177 0.71 -3.38 10.75
CA VAL A 177 0.63 -2.34 11.79
C VAL A 177 0.85 -2.94 13.16
N ALA A 178 1.47 -2.18 14.05
CA ALA A 178 1.69 -2.56 15.44
C ALA A 178 0.82 -1.71 16.38
N LYS A 179 0.19 -2.36 17.35
CA LYS A 179 -0.57 -1.74 18.43
C LYS A 179 0.38 -1.39 19.60
N ARG A 180 0.03 -0.40 20.42
CA ARG A 180 0.86 0.06 21.54
C ARG A 180 1.13 -1.01 22.60
N ASP A 181 0.29 -2.03 22.69
CA ASP A 181 0.48 -3.16 23.61
C ASP A 181 1.37 -4.28 23.02
N GLY A 182 1.91 -4.08 21.83
CA GLY A 182 2.79 -5.02 21.13
C GLY A 182 2.09 -6.05 20.25
N ALA A 183 0.77 -6.06 20.16
CA ALA A 183 0.07 -6.86 19.15
C ALA A 183 0.38 -6.33 17.74
N ILE A 184 0.65 -7.23 16.81
CA ILE A 184 0.97 -6.90 15.40
C ILE A 184 -0.12 -7.52 14.53
N TYR A 185 -0.74 -6.68 13.70
CA TYR A 185 -1.72 -7.13 12.70
C TYR A 185 -1.10 -7.00 11.31
N PHE A 186 -1.30 -8.02 10.50
CA PHE A 186 -0.80 -8.02 9.13
C PHE A 186 -1.79 -8.70 8.19
N THR A 187 -1.84 -8.20 6.97
CA THR A 187 -2.61 -8.81 5.90
C THR A 187 -1.78 -9.89 5.22
N ASP A 188 -2.40 -11.03 4.91
CA ASP A 188 -1.78 -12.11 4.15
C ASP A 188 -2.63 -12.44 2.94
N GLY A 189 -2.00 -12.54 1.80
CA GLY A 189 -2.63 -12.85 0.52
C GLY A 189 -1.83 -13.91 -0.25
N ASN A 190 -1.96 -13.90 -1.58
CA ASN A 190 -1.27 -14.86 -2.44
C ASN A 190 -0.19 -14.20 -3.33
N GLY A 191 0.24 -12.99 -2.98
CA GLY A 191 1.16 -12.20 -3.77
C GLY A 191 2.59 -12.75 -3.83
N ALA A 192 2.99 -13.60 -2.88
CA ALA A 192 4.28 -14.28 -2.93
C ALA A 192 4.40 -15.27 -4.09
N TYR A 193 3.30 -15.70 -4.67
CA TYR A 193 3.28 -16.71 -5.70
C TYR A 193 3.21 -16.11 -7.10
N ARG A 194 3.98 -16.66 -8.05
CA ARG A 194 3.98 -16.24 -9.46
C ARG A 194 2.60 -16.32 -10.11
N LEU A 195 1.83 -17.34 -9.79
CA LEU A 195 0.50 -17.58 -10.33
C LEU A 195 -0.62 -17.12 -9.39
N GLY A 196 -0.29 -16.37 -8.32
CA GLY A 196 -1.25 -15.82 -7.37
C GLY A 196 -2.21 -16.89 -6.82
N ASN A 197 -3.51 -16.67 -6.96
CA ASN A 197 -4.55 -17.58 -6.50
C ASN A 197 -4.54 -18.97 -7.18
N ASN A 198 -3.93 -19.09 -8.34
CA ASN A 198 -3.87 -20.33 -9.12
C ASN A 198 -2.57 -21.13 -8.89
N ASP A 199 -1.71 -20.68 -7.99
CA ASP A 199 -0.43 -21.34 -7.75
C ASP A 199 -0.65 -22.62 -6.92
N PRO A 200 -0.19 -23.79 -7.42
CA PRO A 200 -0.40 -25.07 -6.74
C PRO A 200 0.41 -25.23 -5.44
N ARG A 201 1.36 -24.35 -5.16
CA ARG A 201 2.20 -24.36 -3.94
C ARG A 201 1.55 -23.66 -2.75
N ARG A 202 0.34 -23.11 -2.93
CA ARG A 202 -0.40 -22.48 -1.84
C ARG A 202 -0.73 -23.49 -0.75
N GLU A 203 -0.47 -23.10 0.49
CA GLU A 203 -0.80 -23.90 1.68
C GLU A 203 -2.02 -23.33 2.40
N LEU A 204 -2.08 -22.00 2.60
CA LEU A 204 -3.29 -21.30 3.05
C LEU A 204 -4.13 -20.92 1.83
N MET A 205 -5.37 -21.40 1.80
CA MET A 205 -6.23 -21.28 0.62
C MET A 205 -6.98 -19.94 0.58
N SER A 206 -7.21 -19.33 1.75
CA SER A 206 -7.94 -18.07 1.86
C SER A 206 -7.02 -16.98 2.42
N PRO A 207 -7.02 -15.77 1.81
CA PRO A 207 -6.41 -14.60 2.40
C PRO A 207 -7.05 -14.27 3.75
N ALA A 208 -6.30 -13.58 4.63
CA ALA A 208 -6.80 -13.16 5.93
C ALA A 208 -6.01 -11.96 6.48
N VAL A 209 -6.57 -11.28 7.48
CA VAL A 209 -5.79 -10.50 8.44
C VAL A 209 -5.44 -11.41 9.61
N TYR A 210 -4.17 -11.48 9.94
CA TYR A 210 -3.67 -12.20 11.10
C TYR A 210 -3.22 -11.22 12.18
N ARG A 211 -3.33 -11.66 13.43
CA ARG A 211 -2.72 -11.02 14.59
C ARG A 211 -1.62 -11.92 15.14
N TRP A 212 -0.43 -11.34 15.33
CA TRP A 212 0.64 -11.93 16.11
C TRP A 212 0.75 -11.22 17.46
N LYS A 213 0.81 -11.98 18.55
CA LYS A 213 1.10 -11.48 19.91
C LYS A 213 1.77 -12.58 20.72
N ASP A 214 2.88 -12.28 21.37
CA ASP A 214 3.62 -13.17 22.28
C ASP A 214 3.88 -14.57 21.70
N GLY A 215 4.28 -14.63 20.43
CA GLY A 215 4.58 -15.88 19.73
C GLY A 215 3.36 -16.61 19.16
N LYS A 216 2.16 -16.11 19.38
CA LYS A 216 0.93 -16.74 18.89
C LYS A 216 0.35 -15.98 17.69
N VAL A 217 0.02 -16.72 16.63
CA VAL A 217 -0.74 -16.22 15.47
C VAL A 217 -2.20 -16.61 15.60
N THR A 218 -3.10 -15.66 15.36
CA THR A 218 -4.55 -15.90 15.31
C THR A 218 -5.15 -15.16 14.12
N PRO A 219 -6.14 -15.74 13.40
CA PRO A 219 -6.87 -15.00 12.38
C PRO A 219 -7.71 -13.91 13.06
N ALA A 220 -7.72 -12.73 12.46
CA ALA A 220 -8.44 -11.57 12.96
C ALA A 220 -9.61 -11.18 12.04
N VAL A 221 -9.43 -11.24 10.71
CA VAL A 221 -10.48 -11.05 9.69
C VAL A 221 -10.31 -12.09 8.60
N THR A 222 -11.39 -12.78 8.22
CA THR A 222 -11.37 -13.89 7.24
C THR A 222 -12.50 -13.82 6.21
N ASP A 223 -13.33 -12.78 6.24
CA ASP A 223 -14.60 -12.68 5.53
C ASP A 223 -14.65 -11.61 4.43
N MET A 224 -13.48 -11.08 4.02
CA MET A 224 -13.38 -10.10 2.94
C MET A 224 -12.80 -10.70 1.65
N PRO A 225 -13.13 -10.14 0.47
CA PRO A 225 -12.64 -10.63 -0.82
C PRO A 225 -11.21 -10.13 -1.16
N GLY A 226 -10.29 -10.31 -0.26
CA GLY A 226 -8.91 -9.84 -0.37
C GLY A 226 -8.56 -8.77 0.67
N TYR A 227 -7.29 -8.65 0.94
CA TYR A 227 -6.76 -7.77 1.99
C TYR A 227 -5.50 -7.08 1.49
N ASN A 228 -5.32 -5.80 1.84
CA ASN A 228 -4.10 -5.08 1.57
C ASN A 228 -3.80 -4.12 2.74
N GLY A 229 -4.06 -2.82 2.62
CA GLY A 229 -3.77 -1.85 3.65
C GLY A 229 -4.60 -2.03 4.91
N LEU A 230 -4.00 -1.69 6.05
CA LEU A 230 -4.67 -1.63 7.34
C LEU A 230 -4.11 -0.49 8.21
N ALA A 231 -4.96 0.10 9.06
CA ALA A 231 -4.56 1.17 9.97
C ALA A 231 -5.45 1.21 11.22
N PHE A 232 -4.88 1.55 12.37
CA PHE A 232 -5.66 1.80 13.59
C PHE A 232 -6.22 3.23 13.62
N SER A 233 -7.33 3.41 14.33
CA SER A 233 -7.74 4.73 14.83
C SER A 233 -6.75 5.25 15.87
N PRO A 234 -6.70 6.58 16.14
CA PRO A 234 -5.73 7.14 17.10
C PRO A 234 -5.83 6.59 18.52
N ASP A 235 -7.02 6.17 18.93
CA ASP A 235 -7.29 5.56 20.24
C ASP A 235 -7.21 4.02 20.22
N GLU A 236 -6.88 3.42 19.06
CA GLU A 236 -6.79 1.98 18.81
C GLU A 236 -8.09 1.19 19.06
N LYS A 237 -9.24 1.89 19.13
CA LYS A 237 -10.55 1.23 19.28
C LYS A 237 -11.08 0.65 17.97
N TYR A 238 -10.54 1.09 16.85
CA TYR A 238 -10.92 0.62 15.53
C TYR A 238 -9.70 0.22 14.71
N LEU A 239 -9.87 -0.84 13.92
CA LEU A 239 -8.98 -1.21 12.83
C LEU A 239 -9.72 -1.03 11.51
N TYR A 240 -9.14 -0.26 10.60
CA TYR A 240 -9.55 -0.14 9.21
C TYR A 240 -8.81 -1.19 8.38
N VAL A 241 -9.49 -1.84 7.46
CA VAL A 241 -8.91 -2.83 6.53
C VAL A 241 -9.58 -2.65 5.18
N ASN A 242 -8.81 -2.54 4.12
CA ASN A 242 -9.38 -2.46 2.78
C ASN A 242 -9.46 -3.82 2.07
N ALA A 243 -10.44 -3.91 1.17
CA ALA A 243 -10.59 -4.97 0.18
C ALA A 243 -10.06 -4.44 -1.16
N SER A 244 -8.79 -4.69 -1.44
CA SER A 244 -8.00 -4.04 -2.48
C SER A 244 -8.69 -4.00 -3.85
N VAL A 245 -9.02 -5.15 -4.42
CA VAL A 245 -9.65 -5.23 -5.76
C VAL A 245 -11.11 -4.82 -5.75
N ALA A 246 -11.84 -5.11 -4.66
CA ALA A 246 -13.22 -4.71 -4.49
C ALA A 246 -13.40 -3.22 -4.13
N LYS A 247 -12.31 -2.55 -3.74
CA LYS A 247 -12.21 -1.10 -3.55
C LYS A 247 -13.15 -0.55 -2.50
N PHE A 248 -13.13 -1.13 -1.31
CA PHE A 248 -13.83 -0.59 -0.15
C PHE A 248 -12.98 -0.74 1.12
N VAL A 249 -13.30 0.01 2.15
CA VAL A 249 -12.70 -0.10 3.48
C VAL A 249 -13.75 -0.53 4.47
N ASN A 250 -13.47 -1.57 5.23
CA ASN A 250 -14.23 -1.95 6.42
C ASN A 250 -13.56 -1.40 7.69
N ARG A 251 -14.38 -1.14 8.71
CA ARG A 251 -13.94 -0.77 10.05
C ARG A 251 -14.41 -1.80 11.05
N TYR A 252 -13.47 -2.31 11.86
CA TYR A 252 -13.69 -3.30 12.91
C TYR A 252 -13.47 -2.70 14.28
N GLU A 253 -14.27 -3.06 15.27
CA GLU A 253 -14.03 -2.72 16.66
C GLU A 253 -12.94 -3.61 17.25
N VAL A 254 -11.96 -3.03 17.93
CA VAL A 254 -10.91 -3.75 18.65
C VAL A 254 -11.37 -3.99 20.09
N ARG A 255 -11.49 -5.25 20.48
CA ARG A 255 -11.88 -5.67 21.82
C ARG A 255 -10.69 -5.65 22.79
N PRO A 256 -10.94 -5.67 24.12
CA PRO A 256 -9.86 -5.69 25.13
C PRO A 256 -8.90 -6.89 25.04
N ASP A 257 -9.33 -8.00 24.42
CA ASP A 257 -8.50 -9.20 24.15
C ASP A 257 -7.79 -9.14 22.80
N ASP A 258 -7.83 -7.98 22.13
CA ASP A 258 -7.29 -7.73 20.79
C ASP A 258 -8.00 -8.53 19.67
N SER A 259 -9.15 -9.14 19.94
CA SER A 259 -10.00 -9.68 18.89
C SER A 259 -10.76 -8.55 18.17
N LEU A 260 -11.15 -8.80 16.91
CA LEU A 260 -11.92 -7.85 16.12
C LEU A 260 -13.39 -8.26 16.07
N ALA A 261 -14.28 -7.28 16.05
CA ALA A 261 -15.72 -7.48 16.02
C ALA A 261 -16.43 -6.38 15.22
N ASN A 262 -17.73 -6.60 14.98
CA ASN A 262 -18.64 -5.60 14.43
C ASN A 262 -18.10 -4.95 13.14
N GLY A 263 -17.50 -5.78 12.27
CA GLY A 263 -16.99 -5.34 10.97
C GLY A 263 -18.12 -4.76 10.13
N LYS A 264 -17.92 -3.55 9.62
CA LYS A 264 -18.89 -2.88 8.74
C LYS A 264 -18.20 -2.01 7.71
N LEU A 265 -18.87 -1.81 6.59
CA LEU A 265 -18.44 -0.91 5.56
C LEU A 265 -18.23 0.50 6.16
N PHE A 266 -17.03 1.03 5.97
CA PHE A 266 -16.67 2.39 6.35
C PHE A 266 -16.79 3.34 5.16
N ILE A 267 -16.22 2.94 4.01
CA ILE A 267 -16.37 3.69 2.75
C ILE A 267 -16.26 2.74 1.55
N ASP A 268 -17.06 3.01 0.53
CA ASP A 268 -17.04 2.35 -0.77
C ASP A 268 -16.40 3.27 -1.82
N ILE A 269 -15.28 2.82 -2.39
CA ILE A 269 -14.48 3.52 -3.42
C ILE A 269 -14.64 2.84 -4.79
N SER A 270 -15.47 1.80 -4.89
CA SER A 270 -15.59 0.95 -6.09
C SER A 270 -16.05 1.70 -7.34
N LYS A 271 -16.72 2.84 -7.16
CA LYS A 271 -17.23 3.68 -8.25
C LYS A 271 -16.24 4.75 -8.70
N GLU A 272 -15.09 4.89 -8.00
CA GLU A 272 -14.06 5.85 -8.42
C GLU A 272 -13.49 5.44 -9.78
N PRO A 273 -13.52 6.36 -10.76
CA PRO A 273 -13.00 6.07 -12.10
C PRO A 273 -11.47 5.95 -12.09
N GLY A 274 -10.95 5.28 -13.09
CA GLY A 274 -9.52 5.11 -13.30
C GLY A 274 -9.01 3.73 -12.92
N GLN A 275 -7.77 3.47 -13.35
CA GLN A 275 -7.07 2.24 -13.03
C GLN A 275 -6.55 2.28 -11.59
N GLY A 276 -6.34 1.11 -11.02
CA GLY A 276 -5.77 0.95 -9.69
C GLY A 276 -6.72 0.26 -8.71
N ILE A 277 -6.23 0.11 -7.52
CA ILE A 277 -6.86 -0.59 -6.40
C ILE A 277 -6.79 0.31 -5.17
N THR A 278 -7.46 -0.05 -4.09
CA THR A 278 -7.09 0.44 -2.75
C THR A 278 -5.91 -0.37 -2.26
N ASP A 279 -4.90 0.31 -1.68
CA ASP A 279 -3.63 -0.29 -1.30
C ASP A 279 -3.26 0.11 0.14
N GLY A 280 -2.18 0.83 0.39
CA GLY A 280 -1.82 1.24 1.74
C GLY A 280 -2.66 2.42 2.25
N MET A 281 -2.81 2.50 3.57
CA MET A 281 -3.55 3.57 4.26
C MET A 281 -2.85 4.03 5.53
N ARG A 282 -3.12 5.26 5.98
CA ARG A 282 -2.66 5.80 7.28
C ARG A 282 -3.74 6.71 7.87
N VAL A 283 -3.63 6.94 9.19
CA VAL A 283 -4.58 7.76 9.93
C VAL A 283 -3.84 8.94 10.58
N ASP A 284 -4.46 10.13 10.61
CA ASP A 284 -3.95 11.28 11.33
C ASP A 284 -4.45 11.31 12.78
N THR A 285 -3.90 12.24 13.59
CA THR A 285 -4.26 12.38 15.02
C THR A 285 -5.71 12.82 15.26
N LYS A 286 -6.41 13.31 14.24
CA LYS A 286 -7.84 13.63 14.29
C LYS A 286 -8.73 12.46 13.84
N GLY A 287 -8.14 11.34 13.41
CA GLY A 287 -8.85 10.16 12.95
C GLY A 287 -9.24 10.21 11.48
N ASN A 288 -8.74 11.15 10.69
CA ASN A 288 -8.98 11.11 9.25
C ASN A 288 -8.13 10.01 8.63
N LEU A 289 -8.76 9.22 7.75
CA LEU A 289 -8.12 8.16 7.00
C LEU A 289 -7.58 8.71 5.67
N TYR A 290 -6.32 8.42 5.38
CA TYR A 290 -5.66 8.67 4.11
C TYR A 290 -5.52 7.32 3.41
N GLU A 291 -6.29 7.11 2.35
CA GLU A 291 -6.39 5.85 1.61
C GLU A 291 -5.92 6.04 0.18
N THR A 292 -5.04 5.16 -0.30
CA THR A 292 -4.72 5.13 -1.74
C THR A 292 -5.93 4.66 -2.53
N ALA A 293 -6.18 5.32 -3.66
CA ALA A 293 -7.39 5.10 -4.43
C ALA A 293 -7.12 4.96 -5.94
N PRO A 294 -8.05 4.34 -6.68
CA PRO A 294 -8.00 4.34 -8.13
C PRO A 294 -7.82 5.74 -8.72
N GLY A 295 -7.28 5.83 -9.93
CA GLY A 295 -7.02 7.11 -10.59
C GLY A 295 -5.74 7.82 -10.13
N GLY A 296 -4.95 7.21 -9.24
CA GLY A 296 -3.66 7.76 -8.80
C GLY A 296 -3.76 8.80 -7.69
N GLY A 297 -4.87 8.80 -6.93
CA GLY A 297 -5.11 9.72 -5.83
C GLY A 297 -4.98 9.10 -4.44
N ILE A 298 -4.88 9.96 -3.44
CA ILE A 298 -5.04 9.62 -2.03
C ILE A 298 -6.30 10.30 -1.54
N TRP A 299 -7.29 9.51 -1.16
CA TRP A 299 -8.51 10.01 -0.56
C TRP A 299 -8.28 10.38 0.89
N ILE A 300 -8.77 11.56 1.29
CA ILE A 300 -8.82 11.95 2.68
C ILE A 300 -10.27 11.81 3.14
N ILE A 301 -10.47 10.96 4.13
CA ILE A 301 -11.78 10.52 4.59
C ILE A 301 -11.90 10.88 6.07
N SER A 302 -12.96 11.56 6.43
CA SER A 302 -13.23 11.95 7.82
C SER A 302 -13.57 10.73 8.71
N PRO A 303 -13.50 10.84 10.05
CA PRO A 303 -13.80 9.75 10.98
C PRO A 303 -15.22 9.16 10.86
N ASP A 304 -16.16 9.92 10.28
CA ASP A 304 -17.53 9.50 10.00
C ASP A 304 -17.72 8.88 8.60
N GLY A 305 -16.62 8.76 7.80
CA GLY A 305 -16.64 8.09 6.50
C GLY A 305 -16.94 9.02 5.31
N LYS A 306 -16.86 10.35 5.47
CA LYS A 306 -17.07 11.29 4.38
C LYS A 306 -15.79 11.54 3.60
N HIS A 307 -15.83 11.45 2.28
CA HIS A 307 -14.73 11.84 1.40
C HIS A 307 -14.57 13.36 1.37
N LEU A 308 -13.49 13.88 1.92
CA LEU A 308 -13.22 15.34 2.03
C LEU A 308 -12.50 15.88 0.80
N GLY A 309 -11.73 15.04 0.11
CA GLY A 309 -10.99 15.41 -1.08
C GLY A 309 -9.84 14.45 -1.37
N THR A 310 -9.12 14.72 -2.47
CA THR A 310 -8.11 13.83 -3.02
C THR A 310 -6.80 14.57 -3.25
N ILE A 311 -5.69 14.00 -2.81
CA ILE A 311 -4.34 14.41 -3.19
C ILE A 311 -3.96 13.62 -4.46
N ASN A 312 -3.75 14.32 -5.58
CA ASN A 312 -3.29 13.72 -6.82
C ASN A 312 -1.79 13.50 -6.80
N VAL A 313 -1.34 12.31 -7.17
CA VAL A 313 0.06 11.91 -7.22
C VAL A 313 0.46 11.63 -8.66
N PRO A 314 1.65 12.06 -9.14
CA PRO A 314 2.06 11.84 -10.53
C PRO A 314 2.19 10.39 -10.95
N GLU A 315 2.53 9.50 -10.01
CA GLU A 315 2.52 8.05 -10.19
C GLU A 315 1.46 7.41 -9.29
N MET A 316 1.02 6.20 -9.61
CA MET A 316 0.03 5.48 -8.81
C MET A 316 0.58 5.19 -7.40
N PRO A 317 -0.02 5.75 -6.36
CA PRO A 317 0.43 5.52 -4.99
C PRO A 317 0.12 4.09 -4.55
N ALA A 318 1.06 3.49 -3.84
CA ALA A 318 0.92 2.17 -3.25
C ALA A 318 0.73 2.27 -1.73
N ASN A 319 1.54 3.10 -1.03
CA ASN A 319 1.47 3.18 0.42
C ASN A 319 1.93 4.55 0.94
N LEU A 320 1.71 4.82 2.22
CA LEU A 320 1.89 6.12 2.85
C LEU A 320 2.62 6.01 4.19
N ALA A 321 3.32 7.10 4.59
CA ALA A 321 3.78 7.27 5.95
C ALA A 321 3.80 8.75 6.34
N PHE A 322 3.35 9.07 7.53
CA PHE A 322 3.62 10.39 8.10
C PHE A 322 5.04 10.44 8.66
N GLY A 323 5.76 11.50 8.36
CA GLY A 323 7.15 11.66 8.77
C GLY A 323 7.51 13.09 9.12
N ASP A 324 8.82 13.31 9.23
CA ASP A 324 9.49 14.44 9.87
C ASP A 324 9.22 14.50 11.38
N ALA A 325 9.94 15.36 12.10
CA ALA A 325 9.86 15.45 13.56
C ALA A 325 8.47 15.86 14.05
N ASP A 326 7.71 16.59 13.25
CA ASP A 326 6.35 17.05 13.56
C ASP A 326 5.26 16.11 13.01
N LYS A 327 5.64 15.03 12.31
CA LYS A 327 4.73 14.08 11.64
C LYS A 327 3.72 14.73 10.70
N LYS A 328 4.06 15.88 10.10
CA LYS A 328 3.19 16.62 9.18
C LYS A 328 3.62 16.53 7.72
N THR A 329 4.59 15.72 7.38
CA THR A 329 4.92 15.37 6.01
C THR A 329 4.34 14.01 5.69
N LEU A 330 3.42 13.95 4.75
CA LEU A 330 2.93 12.69 4.20
C LEU A 330 3.90 12.27 3.10
N TYR A 331 4.68 11.24 3.35
CA TYR A 331 5.50 10.54 2.36
C TYR A 331 4.65 9.49 1.65
N ILE A 332 4.83 9.39 0.35
CA ILE A 332 4.01 8.57 -0.54
C ILE A 332 4.93 7.69 -1.37
N ALA A 333 4.87 6.38 -1.15
CA ALA A 333 5.47 5.40 -2.04
C ALA A 333 4.54 5.23 -3.25
N ALA A 334 5.05 5.56 -4.44
CA ALA A 334 4.28 5.53 -5.68
C ALA A 334 5.14 4.95 -6.80
N ARG A 335 4.89 3.71 -7.16
CA ARG A 335 5.63 2.94 -8.17
C ARG A 335 7.15 3.17 -8.09
N THR A 336 7.70 4.01 -8.96
CA THR A 336 9.15 4.18 -9.11
C THR A 336 9.75 5.31 -8.28
N GLY A 337 8.92 6.00 -7.46
CA GLY A 337 9.33 7.17 -6.71
C GLY A 337 8.74 7.28 -5.31
N ILE A 338 9.42 8.07 -4.49
CA ILE A 338 8.92 8.57 -3.22
C ILE A 338 8.57 10.03 -3.39
N TYR A 339 7.31 10.35 -3.14
CA TYR A 339 6.77 11.71 -3.16
C TYR A 339 6.50 12.18 -1.73
N ARG A 340 6.26 13.46 -1.55
CA ARG A 340 5.82 14.04 -0.29
C ARG A 340 4.88 15.22 -0.49
N ILE A 341 4.05 15.47 0.51
CA ILE A 341 3.24 16.67 0.64
C ILE A 341 3.16 17.09 2.11
N ARG A 342 3.17 18.40 2.37
CA ARG A 342 2.92 18.90 3.73
C ARG A 342 1.43 18.95 4.03
N VAL A 343 1.09 18.47 5.22
CA VAL A 343 -0.28 18.51 5.76
C VAL A 343 -0.31 19.25 7.10
N ASN A 344 -1.47 19.72 7.51
CA ASN A 344 -1.62 20.52 8.72
C ASN A 344 -1.80 19.67 9.98
N THR A 345 -2.34 18.45 9.84
CA THR A 345 -2.59 17.52 10.95
C THR A 345 -1.49 16.44 10.98
N PRO A 346 -0.87 16.21 12.15
CA PRO A 346 0.13 15.15 12.27
C PRO A 346 -0.47 13.75 12.09
N GLY A 347 0.32 12.80 11.58
CA GLY A 347 -0.02 11.38 11.66
C GLY A 347 0.15 10.79 13.07
N ILE A 348 -0.43 9.62 13.30
CA ILE A 348 -0.27 8.86 14.54
C ILE A 348 1.07 8.12 14.62
#